data_747242f181ac7c58a6ae5484ff957c44
#
_entry.id   747242f181ac7c58a6ae5484ff957c44
#
_cell.length_a   1.000
_cell.length_b   1.000
_cell.length_c   1.000
_cell.angle_alpha   90.00
_cell.angle_beta   90.00
_cell.angle_gamma   90.00
#
_symmetry.space_group_name_H-M   'P 1'
#
loop_
_entity.id
_entity.type
_entity.pdbx_description
1 polymer ?
#
loop_
_entity_poly.entity_id
_entity_poly.type
_entity_poly.pdbx_seq_one_letter_code
_entity_poly.pdbx_strand_id
1 'polypeptide(L)'
;MTDENQKRLLALVLGLTTIGAAVFSWRAGQLGSVAAFSDRQAIGQTIAQEQQHVEVVLTGALDAASYVRYAADYAEAATLSDDARRLAAAGAAGLARGRAEQADQLRAAATARAGATGVFGPATAFDDLLVPQPRPRAFALAEHLDAIRVDLSTDIRSPANLDPDRWARAAEALRVRMRGLALAALCMVLAAAALTVAQVAVRPGGRAAFAAAGMVIAVATTAVTVATVF
;
A
#
# COMPACT_ATOMS: atom_id res chain seq x y z
N MET A 1 1.35 -12.89 63.95
CA MET A 1 1.24 -11.56 63.28
C MET A 1 0.05 -10.85 63.94
N THR A 2 0.24 -9.65 64.45
CA THR A 2 -0.85 -8.84 64.99
C THR A 2 -1.78 -8.41 63.86
N ASP A 3 -3.09 -8.28 64.11
CA ASP A 3 -4.10 -7.89 63.12
C ASP A 3 -3.73 -6.56 62.39
N GLU A 4 -3.05 -5.67 63.11
CA GLU A 4 -2.57 -4.39 62.61
C GLU A 4 -1.45 -4.55 61.55
N ASN A 5 -0.50 -5.46 61.77
CA ASN A 5 0.57 -5.74 60.79
C ASN A 5 0.01 -6.37 59.49
N GLN A 6 -1.02 -7.20 59.61
CA GLN A 6 -1.70 -7.79 58.47
C GLN A 6 -2.43 -6.74 57.63
N LYS A 7 -3.13 -5.78 58.28
CA LYS A 7 -3.79 -4.66 57.60
C LYS A 7 -2.79 -3.76 56.86
N ARG A 8 -1.64 -3.44 57.49
CA ARG A 8 -0.57 -2.65 56.84
C ARG A 8 0.00 -3.36 55.61
N LEU A 9 0.23 -4.66 55.68
CA LEU A 9 0.74 -5.44 54.57
C LEU A 9 -0.27 -5.49 53.42
N LEU A 10 -1.55 -5.72 53.71
CA LEU A 10 -2.61 -5.68 52.69
C LEU A 10 -2.73 -4.30 52.03
N ALA A 11 -2.62 -3.21 52.78
CA ALA A 11 -2.63 -1.87 52.24
C ALA A 11 -1.44 -1.61 51.30
N LEU A 12 -0.24 -2.09 51.66
CA LEU A 12 0.95 -1.96 50.83
C LEU A 12 0.82 -2.76 49.54
N VAL A 13 0.35 -4.01 49.60
CA VAL A 13 0.12 -4.84 48.40
C VAL A 13 -0.95 -4.22 47.51
N LEU A 14 -2.03 -3.67 48.06
CA LEU A 14 -3.05 -2.96 47.34
C LEU A 14 -2.47 -1.75 46.57
N GLY A 15 -1.63 -0.95 47.28
CA GLY A 15 -0.93 0.17 46.63
C GLY A 15 -0.05 -0.27 45.44
N LEU A 16 0.73 -1.34 45.65
CA LEU A 16 1.58 -1.88 44.58
C LEU A 16 0.77 -2.42 43.38
N THR A 17 -0.34 -3.12 43.60
CA THR A 17 -1.20 -3.63 42.55
C THR A 17 -1.86 -2.48 41.73
N THR A 18 -2.27 -1.41 42.42
CA THR A 18 -2.83 -0.23 41.79
C THR A 18 -1.81 0.49 40.88
N ILE A 19 -0.58 0.66 41.41
CA ILE A 19 0.53 1.23 40.61
C ILE A 19 0.84 0.33 39.42
N GLY A 20 0.90 -0.99 39.62
CA GLY A 20 1.11 -1.94 38.51
C GLY A 20 0.04 -1.84 37.43
N ALA A 21 -1.24 -1.76 37.81
CA ALA A 21 -2.33 -1.57 36.87
C ALA A 21 -2.18 -0.26 36.06
N ALA A 22 -1.80 0.83 36.70
CA ALA A 22 -1.58 2.12 36.06
C ALA A 22 -0.41 2.07 35.07
N VAL A 23 0.71 1.44 35.46
CA VAL A 23 1.88 1.28 34.57
C VAL A 23 1.55 0.44 33.35
N PHE A 24 0.86 -0.69 33.52
CA PHE A 24 0.46 -1.54 32.39
C PHE A 24 -0.53 -0.82 31.46
N SER A 25 -1.49 -0.11 32.01
CA SER A 25 -2.45 0.69 31.23
C SER A 25 -1.75 1.80 30.44
N TRP A 26 -0.86 2.54 31.08
CA TRP A 26 -0.06 3.58 30.42
C TRP A 26 0.81 3.02 29.28
N ARG A 27 1.50 1.90 29.55
CA ARG A 27 2.34 1.25 28.54
C ARG A 27 1.52 0.71 27.38
N ALA A 28 0.35 0.13 27.65
CA ALA A 28 -0.59 -0.30 26.60
C ALA A 28 -1.02 0.88 25.71
N GLY A 29 -1.31 2.03 26.31
CA GLY A 29 -1.64 3.26 25.57
C GLY A 29 -0.51 3.73 24.68
N GLN A 30 0.74 3.69 25.16
CA GLN A 30 1.90 4.02 24.33
C GLN A 30 2.08 3.07 23.15
N LEU A 31 1.98 1.76 23.37
CA LEU A 31 2.06 0.79 22.27
C LEU A 31 0.93 0.97 21.28
N GLY A 32 -0.28 1.31 21.74
CA GLY A 32 -1.42 1.63 20.88
C GLY A 32 -1.14 2.82 19.96
N SER A 33 -0.51 3.88 20.46
CA SER A 33 -0.16 5.05 19.64
C SER A 33 0.90 4.72 18.58
N VAL A 34 1.91 3.91 18.90
CA VAL A 34 2.93 3.45 17.95
C VAL A 34 2.34 2.51 16.91
N ALA A 35 1.44 1.59 17.31
CA ALA A 35 0.72 0.72 16.38
C ALA A 35 -0.12 1.54 15.39
N ALA A 36 -0.86 2.55 15.86
CA ALA A 36 -1.63 3.44 15.01
C ALA A 36 -0.76 4.28 14.06
N PHE A 37 0.45 4.64 14.47
CA PHE A 37 1.42 5.28 13.56
C PHE A 37 1.88 4.31 12.47
N SER A 38 2.24 3.07 12.82
CA SER A 38 2.64 2.04 11.86
C SER A 38 1.53 1.71 10.86
N ASP A 39 0.27 1.66 11.30
CA ASP A 39 -0.89 1.49 10.41
C ASP A 39 -1.02 2.63 9.40
N ARG A 40 -0.89 3.86 9.86
CA ARG A 40 -0.94 5.03 8.96
C ARG A 40 0.17 5.00 7.93
N GLN A 41 1.37 4.56 8.31
CA GLN A 41 2.46 4.37 7.37
C GLN A 41 2.16 3.27 6.36
N ALA A 42 1.63 2.11 6.80
CA ALA A 42 1.21 1.04 5.90
C ALA A 42 0.17 1.52 4.89
N ILE A 43 -0.90 2.16 5.36
CA ILE A 43 -1.97 2.70 4.51
C ILE A 43 -1.43 3.74 3.53
N GLY A 44 -0.61 4.68 4.00
CA GLY A 44 -0.01 5.72 3.15
C GLY A 44 0.86 5.13 2.04
N GLN A 45 1.67 4.10 2.36
CA GLN A 45 2.49 3.41 1.37
C GLN A 45 1.65 2.59 0.37
N THR A 46 0.58 1.91 0.83
CA THR A 46 -0.35 1.21 -0.06
C THR A 46 -1.02 2.18 -1.04
N ILE A 47 -1.51 3.31 -0.55
CA ILE A 47 -2.13 4.34 -1.41
C ILE A 47 -1.12 4.85 -2.45
N ALA A 48 0.12 5.10 -2.06
CA ALA A 48 1.16 5.57 -2.97
C ALA A 48 1.48 4.52 -4.06
N GLN A 49 1.53 3.24 -3.71
CA GLN A 49 1.72 2.14 -4.68
C GLN A 49 0.54 2.02 -5.65
N GLU A 50 -0.69 2.11 -5.14
CA GLU A 50 -1.89 2.05 -5.99
C GLU A 50 -1.99 3.26 -6.92
N GLN A 51 -1.64 4.45 -6.46
CA GLN A 51 -1.58 5.65 -7.31
C GLN A 51 -0.58 5.47 -8.44
N GLN A 52 0.62 4.95 -8.15
CA GLN A 52 1.62 4.65 -9.19
C GLN A 52 1.11 3.60 -10.18
N HIS A 53 0.46 2.54 -9.68
CA HIS A 53 -0.12 1.52 -10.54
C HIS A 53 -1.16 2.11 -11.50
N VAL A 54 -2.05 2.95 -10.99
CA VAL A 54 -3.06 3.66 -11.80
C VAL A 54 -2.40 4.57 -12.83
N GLU A 55 -1.34 5.29 -12.46
CA GLU A 55 -0.59 6.16 -13.37
C GLU A 55 0.04 5.38 -14.52
N VAL A 56 0.69 4.24 -14.24
CA VAL A 56 1.25 3.35 -15.26
C VAL A 56 0.16 2.87 -16.24
N VAL A 57 -0.97 2.40 -15.70
CA VAL A 57 -2.08 1.90 -16.52
C VAL A 57 -2.69 3.02 -17.37
N LEU A 58 -2.89 4.20 -16.78
CA LEU A 58 -3.45 5.35 -17.49
C LEU A 58 -2.54 5.82 -18.62
N THR A 59 -1.24 5.97 -18.35
CA THR A 59 -0.26 6.36 -19.37
C THR A 59 -0.23 5.34 -20.50
N GLY A 60 -0.15 4.05 -20.18
CA GLY A 60 -0.19 2.99 -21.18
C GLY A 60 -1.48 2.96 -22.01
N ALA A 61 -2.64 3.25 -21.39
CA ALA A 61 -3.92 3.34 -22.11
C ALA A 61 -3.97 4.55 -23.06
N LEU A 62 -3.42 5.70 -22.66
CA LEU A 62 -3.32 6.89 -23.50
C LEU A 62 -2.40 6.65 -24.70
N ASP A 63 -1.26 6.00 -24.48
CA ASP A 63 -0.32 5.65 -25.52
C ASP A 63 -0.91 4.62 -26.50
N ALA A 64 -1.62 3.61 -25.99
CA ALA A 64 -2.34 2.65 -26.81
C ALA A 64 -3.44 3.31 -27.66
N ALA A 65 -4.21 4.23 -27.08
CA ALA A 65 -5.23 4.98 -27.83
C ALA A 65 -4.60 5.85 -28.92
N SER A 66 -3.46 6.47 -28.63
CA SER A 66 -2.69 7.27 -29.58
C SER A 66 -2.14 6.40 -30.71
N TYR A 67 -1.66 5.20 -30.40
CA TYR A 67 -1.22 4.22 -31.39
C TYR A 67 -2.35 3.76 -32.32
N VAL A 68 -3.52 3.46 -31.78
CA VAL A 68 -4.68 3.04 -32.60
C VAL A 68 -5.04 4.12 -33.62
N ARG A 69 -5.04 5.39 -33.19
CA ARG A 69 -5.28 6.52 -34.12
C ARG A 69 -4.18 6.65 -35.16
N TYR A 70 -2.91 6.52 -34.75
CA TYR A 70 -1.77 6.51 -35.68
C TYR A 70 -1.90 5.41 -36.71
N ALA A 71 -2.20 4.18 -36.31
CA ALA A 71 -2.37 3.05 -37.21
C ALA A 71 -3.56 3.23 -38.15
N ALA A 72 -4.67 3.80 -37.70
CA ALA A 72 -5.84 4.12 -38.51
C ALA A 72 -5.53 5.17 -39.59
N ASP A 73 -4.87 6.28 -39.19
CA ASP A 73 -4.46 7.34 -40.14
C ASP A 73 -3.51 6.77 -41.22
N TYR A 74 -2.58 5.89 -40.82
CA TYR A 74 -1.67 5.22 -41.78
C TYR A 74 -2.40 4.29 -42.71
N ALA A 75 -3.36 3.50 -42.26
CA ALA A 75 -4.18 2.61 -43.09
C ALA A 75 -5.05 3.38 -44.07
N GLU A 76 -5.66 4.48 -43.63
CA GLU A 76 -6.45 5.37 -44.48
C GLU A 76 -5.57 6.04 -45.55
N ALA A 77 -4.39 6.53 -45.15
CA ALA A 77 -3.43 7.11 -46.10
C ALA A 77 -2.97 6.10 -47.18
N ALA A 78 -2.77 4.83 -46.80
CA ALA A 78 -2.45 3.77 -47.75
C ALA A 78 -3.59 3.55 -48.76
N THR A 79 -4.84 3.49 -48.27
CA THR A 79 -6.03 3.34 -49.11
C THR A 79 -6.17 4.50 -50.10
N LEU A 80 -6.01 5.76 -49.65
CA LEU A 80 -6.06 6.94 -50.48
C LEU A 80 -4.94 6.96 -51.53
N SER A 81 -3.74 6.47 -51.17
CA SER A 81 -2.63 6.35 -52.14
C SER A 81 -2.91 5.31 -53.22
N ASP A 82 -3.56 4.19 -52.86
CA ASP A 82 -3.98 3.17 -53.82
C ASP A 82 -5.07 3.70 -54.77
N ASP A 83 -6.04 4.44 -54.21
CA ASP A 83 -7.06 5.12 -55.04
C ASP A 83 -6.45 6.16 -55.96
N ALA A 84 -5.49 6.96 -55.52
CA ALA A 84 -4.76 7.91 -56.36
C ALA A 84 -4.08 7.22 -57.54
N ARG A 85 -3.45 6.05 -57.29
CA ARG A 85 -2.81 5.27 -58.36
C ARG A 85 -3.83 4.75 -59.39
N ARG A 86 -4.98 4.24 -58.93
CA ARG A 86 -6.07 3.77 -59.80
C ARG A 86 -6.65 4.90 -60.65
N LEU A 87 -6.90 6.08 -60.06
CA LEU A 87 -7.41 7.26 -60.75
C LEU A 87 -6.42 7.80 -61.79
N ALA A 88 -5.12 7.79 -61.47
CA ALA A 88 -4.08 8.16 -62.39
C ALA A 88 -4.04 7.21 -63.62
N ALA A 89 -4.14 5.90 -63.41
CA ALA A 89 -4.22 4.90 -64.44
C ALA A 89 -5.48 5.05 -65.32
N ALA A 90 -6.59 5.54 -64.74
CA ALA A 90 -7.82 5.85 -65.49
C ALA A 90 -7.81 7.21 -66.15
N GLY A 91 -6.71 7.96 -66.15
CA GLY A 91 -6.59 9.28 -66.83
C GLY A 91 -7.18 10.44 -65.97
N ALA A 92 -7.69 10.23 -64.78
CA ALA A 92 -8.31 11.25 -63.94
C ALA A 92 -7.25 12.00 -63.12
N ALA A 93 -6.29 12.65 -63.74
CA ALA A 93 -5.10 13.22 -63.09
C ALA A 93 -5.40 14.25 -61.98
N GLY A 94 -6.46 15.05 -62.11
CA GLY A 94 -6.84 16.04 -61.06
C GLY A 94 -7.32 15.38 -59.80
N LEU A 95 -8.18 14.35 -59.92
CA LEU A 95 -8.68 13.58 -58.76
C LEU A 95 -7.56 12.75 -58.11
N ALA A 96 -6.66 12.17 -58.90
CA ALA A 96 -5.51 11.42 -58.43
C ALA A 96 -4.61 12.29 -57.57
N ARG A 97 -4.32 13.53 -57.97
CA ARG A 97 -3.52 14.48 -57.19
C ARG A 97 -4.19 14.83 -55.89
N GLY A 98 -5.48 15.15 -55.85
CA GLY A 98 -6.20 15.46 -54.63
C GLY A 98 -6.17 14.29 -53.61
N ARG A 99 -6.30 13.04 -54.10
CA ARG A 99 -6.18 11.85 -53.21
C ARG A 99 -4.76 11.64 -52.65
N ALA A 100 -3.74 11.88 -53.49
CA ALA A 100 -2.35 11.81 -53.05
C ALA A 100 -2.05 12.88 -51.96
N GLU A 101 -2.49 14.11 -52.15
CA GLU A 101 -2.32 15.19 -51.15
C GLU A 101 -3.02 14.86 -49.82
N GLN A 102 -4.23 14.29 -49.84
CA GLN A 102 -4.93 13.83 -48.65
C GLN A 102 -4.15 12.72 -47.94
N ALA A 103 -3.61 11.76 -48.68
CA ALA A 103 -2.79 10.69 -48.09
C ALA A 103 -1.54 11.23 -47.42
N ASP A 104 -0.87 12.20 -48.01
CA ASP A 104 0.35 12.81 -47.46
C ASP A 104 0.03 13.64 -46.20
N GLN A 105 -1.09 14.36 -46.18
CA GLN A 105 -1.56 15.05 -44.95
C GLN A 105 -1.84 14.10 -43.81
N LEU A 106 -2.49 12.97 -44.07
CA LEU A 106 -2.73 11.95 -43.03
C LEU A 106 -1.44 11.32 -42.53
N ARG A 107 -0.47 11.02 -43.41
CA ARG A 107 0.85 10.54 -42.99
C ARG A 107 1.60 11.54 -42.14
N ALA A 108 1.56 12.82 -42.53
CA ALA A 108 2.17 13.89 -41.76
C ALA A 108 1.53 14.01 -40.35
N ALA A 109 0.20 13.96 -40.27
CA ALA A 109 -0.52 14.00 -38.99
C ALA A 109 -0.21 12.78 -38.13
N ALA A 110 -0.16 11.58 -38.71
CA ALA A 110 0.23 10.35 -38.02
C ALA A 110 1.66 10.43 -37.48
N THR A 111 2.61 10.90 -38.31
CA THR A 111 4.02 11.06 -37.92
C THR A 111 4.18 12.09 -36.79
N ALA A 112 3.47 13.21 -36.84
CA ALA A 112 3.48 14.23 -35.78
C ALA A 112 2.94 13.65 -34.48
N ARG A 113 1.87 12.86 -34.51
CA ARG A 113 1.30 12.17 -33.34
C ARG A 113 2.29 11.17 -32.76
N ALA A 114 2.96 10.38 -33.59
CA ALA A 114 3.99 9.46 -33.16
C ALA A 114 5.18 10.16 -32.50
N GLY A 115 5.64 11.27 -33.08
CA GLY A 115 6.71 12.09 -32.51
C GLY A 115 6.35 12.72 -31.15
N ALA A 116 5.07 13.03 -30.93
CA ALA A 116 4.63 13.59 -29.65
C ALA A 116 4.65 12.57 -28.51
N THR A 117 4.44 11.29 -28.78
CA THR A 117 4.49 10.23 -27.76
C THR A 117 5.91 9.67 -27.56
N GLY A 118 6.74 9.65 -28.62
CA GLY A 118 8.07 9.06 -28.60
C GLY A 118 8.11 7.52 -28.45
N VAL A 119 6.95 6.88 -28.35
CA VAL A 119 6.80 5.44 -28.02
C VAL A 119 6.66 4.58 -29.27
N PHE A 120 6.06 5.11 -30.30
CA PHE A 120 5.84 4.44 -31.59
C PHE A 120 6.12 5.41 -32.74
N GLY A 121 6.24 4.91 -33.94
CA GLY A 121 6.51 5.77 -35.09
C GLY A 121 6.73 4.98 -36.38
N PRO A 122 7.00 5.68 -37.50
CA PRO A 122 7.45 5.02 -38.72
C PRO A 122 8.77 4.29 -38.44
N ALA A 123 8.97 3.14 -39.09
CA ALA A 123 10.22 2.42 -39.06
C ALA A 123 11.37 3.38 -39.40
N THR A 124 12.48 3.28 -38.66
CA THR A 124 13.65 4.14 -38.97
C THR A 124 14.30 3.75 -40.28
N ALA A 125 15.01 4.67 -40.90
CA ALA A 125 15.58 4.54 -42.26
C ALA A 125 16.45 3.28 -42.49
N PHE A 126 16.87 2.58 -41.46
CA PHE A 126 17.59 1.30 -41.57
C PHE A 126 16.69 0.12 -41.95
N ASP A 127 15.42 0.15 -41.53
CA ASP A 127 14.43 -0.88 -41.86
C ASP A 127 13.84 -0.64 -43.29
N ASP A 128 13.91 0.60 -43.78
CA ASP A 128 13.35 1.02 -45.07
C ASP A 128 14.16 0.58 -46.30
N LEU A 129 15.40 0.14 -46.13
CA LEU A 129 16.23 -0.31 -47.25
C LEU A 129 15.73 -1.59 -47.95
N LEU A 130 14.84 -2.34 -47.29
CA LEU A 130 14.33 -3.62 -47.80
C LEU A 130 12.81 -3.63 -48.01
N VAL A 131 12.07 -2.57 -47.67
CA VAL A 131 10.61 -2.53 -47.79
C VAL A 131 10.16 -1.22 -48.44
N PRO A 132 9.52 -1.24 -49.64
CA PRO A 132 9.16 -0.03 -50.39
C PRO A 132 8.06 0.86 -49.76
N GLN A 133 7.48 0.49 -48.62
CA GLN A 133 6.48 1.27 -47.91
C GLN A 133 6.73 1.20 -46.42
N PRO A 134 6.88 2.36 -45.72
CA PRO A 134 7.01 2.38 -44.29
C PRO A 134 5.74 1.79 -43.65
N ARG A 135 5.90 0.66 -42.97
CA ARG A 135 4.82 0.08 -42.18
C ARG A 135 4.86 0.67 -40.77
N PRO A 136 3.69 0.96 -40.16
CA PRO A 136 3.68 1.38 -38.76
C PRO A 136 4.34 0.30 -37.92
N ARG A 137 5.27 0.70 -37.06
CA ARG A 137 5.90 -0.20 -36.07
C ARG A 137 4.83 -0.78 -35.16
N ALA A 138 4.83 -2.09 -34.96
CA ALA A 138 3.91 -2.71 -34.02
C ALA A 138 4.14 -2.15 -32.61
N PHE A 139 3.06 -1.79 -31.92
CA PHE A 139 3.11 -1.33 -30.53
C PHE A 139 2.81 -2.50 -29.60
N ALA A 140 3.80 -2.91 -28.84
CA ALA A 140 3.67 -3.98 -27.83
C ALA A 140 3.33 -3.35 -26.48
N LEU A 141 2.03 -3.22 -26.18
CA LEU A 141 1.54 -2.59 -24.94
C LEU A 141 2.16 -3.22 -23.68
N ALA A 142 2.30 -4.55 -23.63
CA ALA A 142 2.87 -5.24 -22.47
C ALA A 142 4.32 -4.83 -22.21
N GLU A 143 5.16 -4.82 -23.25
CA GLU A 143 6.55 -4.39 -23.15
C GLU A 143 6.68 -2.92 -22.75
N HIS A 144 5.77 -2.08 -23.27
CA HIS A 144 5.74 -0.67 -22.93
C HIS A 144 5.36 -0.44 -21.46
N LEU A 145 4.35 -1.13 -20.95
CA LEU A 145 3.98 -1.08 -19.53
C LEU A 145 5.10 -1.57 -18.60
N ASP A 146 5.82 -2.61 -19.03
CA ASP A 146 6.96 -3.11 -18.26
C ASP A 146 8.13 -2.12 -18.28
N ALA A 147 8.38 -1.45 -19.41
CA ALA A 147 9.39 -0.39 -19.50
C ALA A 147 9.07 0.79 -18.56
N ILE A 148 7.82 1.26 -18.53
CA ILE A 148 7.37 2.32 -17.61
C ILE A 148 7.55 1.87 -16.16
N ARG A 149 7.21 0.62 -15.83
CA ARG A 149 7.40 0.05 -14.48
C ARG A 149 8.87 0.03 -14.07
N VAL A 150 9.75 -0.41 -14.98
CA VAL A 150 11.20 -0.47 -14.71
C VAL A 150 11.74 0.94 -14.49
N ASP A 151 11.39 1.90 -15.31
CA ASP A 151 11.81 3.28 -15.17
C ASP A 151 11.38 3.89 -13.83
N LEU A 152 10.12 3.73 -13.46
CA LEU A 152 9.59 4.17 -12.17
C LEU A 152 10.23 3.42 -10.98
N SER A 153 10.64 2.16 -11.14
CA SER A 153 11.27 1.38 -10.07
C SER A 153 12.73 1.73 -9.83
N THR A 154 13.40 2.38 -10.78
CA THR A 154 14.82 2.79 -10.64
C THR A 154 14.99 3.98 -9.71
N ASP A 155 13.94 4.76 -9.44
CA ASP A 155 13.97 5.81 -8.44
C ASP A 155 13.91 5.18 -7.03
N ILE A 156 14.94 5.44 -6.20
CA ILE A 156 15.03 4.97 -4.80
C ILE A 156 13.85 5.48 -3.96
N ARG A 157 13.24 6.59 -4.33
CA ARG A 157 12.06 7.18 -3.68
C ARG A 157 10.75 6.70 -4.28
N SER A 158 10.81 5.82 -5.27
CA SER A 158 9.61 5.32 -5.94
C SER A 158 8.69 4.61 -4.94
N PRO A 159 7.37 4.85 -5.01
CA PRO A 159 6.38 4.09 -4.27
C PRO A 159 6.45 2.57 -4.51
N ALA A 160 6.95 2.11 -5.67
CA ALA A 160 7.15 0.69 -5.96
C ALA A 160 8.16 0.01 -5.02
N ASN A 161 9.09 0.78 -4.43
CA ASN A 161 10.12 0.28 -3.51
C ASN A 161 9.67 0.32 -2.03
N LEU A 162 8.44 0.77 -1.74
CA LEU A 162 7.89 0.79 -0.40
C LEU A 162 7.42 -0.61 0.02
N ASP A 163 7.52 -0.91 1.30
CA ASP A 163 7.08 -2.18 1.89
C ASP A 163 5.96 -1.93 2.92
N PRO A 164 4.70 -1.75 2.47
CA PRO A 164 3.58 -1.54 3.38
C PRO A 164 3.34 -2.74 4.29
N ASP A 165 3.65 -3.96 3.85
CA ASP A 165 3.45 -5.18 4.64
C ASP A 165 4.37 -5.22 5.86
N ARG A 166 5.56 -4.66 5.77
CA ARG A 166 6.47 -4.53 6.92
C ARG A 166 5.82 -3.69 8.02
N TRP A 167 5.22 -2.57 7.67
CA TRP A 167 4.54 -1.69 8.62
C TRP A 167 3.27 -2.31 9.18
N ALA A 168 2.49 -3.01 8.35
CA ALA A 168 1.30 -3.74 8.79
C ALA A 168 1.65 -4.86 9.80
N ARG A 169 2.70 -5.64 9.53
CA ARG A 169 3.19 -6.67 10.46
C ARG A 169 3.71 -6.06 11.76
N ALA A 170 4.43 -4.94 11.69
CA ALA A 170 4.89 -4.24 12.89
C ALA A 170 3.71 -3.73 13.73
N ALA A 171 2.68 -3.17 13.11
CA ALA A 171 1.46 -2.73 13.79
C ALA A 171 0.75 -3.90 14.49
N GLU A 172 0.60 -5.04 13.83
CA GLU A 172 -0.06 -6.21 14.42
C GLU A 172 0.73 -6.78 15.61
N ALA A 173 2.06 -6.87 15.50
CA ALA A 173 2.89 -7.29 16.63
C ALA A 173 2.74 -6.36 17.84
N LEU A 174 2.64 -5.05 17.62
CA LEU A 174 2.40 -4.07 18.69
C LEU A 174 1.00 -4.20 19.29
N ARG A 175 -0.03 -4.48 18.46
CA ARG A 175 -1.40 -4.72 18.95
C ARG A 175 -1.50 -5.96 19.85
N VAL A 176 -0.82 -7.04 19.47
CA VAL A 176 -0.78 -8.25 20.31
C VAL A 176 -0.19 -7.93 21.68
N ARG A 177 0.94 -7.21 21.72
CA ARG A 177 1.56 -6.78 22.99
C ARG A 177 0.67 -5.82 23.78
N MET A 178 0.02 -4.87 23.11
CA MET A 178 -0.93 -3.94 23.72
C MET A 178 -2.10 -4.68 24.36
N ARG A 179 -2.71 -5.67 23.68
CA ARG A 179 -3.79 -6.50 24.23
C ARG A 179 -3.33 -7.28 25.45
N GLY A 180 -2.12 -7.83 25.43
CA GLY A 180 -1.52 -8.52 26.58
C GLY A 180 -1.40 -7.61 27.79
N LEU A 181 -0.88 -6.38 27.62
CA LEU A 181 -0.76 -5.38 28.69
C LEU A 181 -2.12 -4.89 29.19
N ALA A 182 -3.10 -4.71 28.32
CA ALA A 182 -4.45 -4.31 28.71
C ALA A 182 -5.12 -5.40 29.56
N LEU A 183 -4.98 -6.67 29.19
CA LEU A 183 -5.45 -7.80 30.00
C LEU A 183 -4.72 -7.87 31.34
N ALA A 184 -3.41 -7.64 31.36
CA ALA A 184 -2.64 -7.59 32.61
C ALA A 184 -3.13 -6.45 33.51
N ALA A 185 -3.39 -5.27 32.98
CA ALA A 185 -3.97 -4.15 33.72
C ALA A 185 -5.34 -4.51 34.33
N LEU A 186 -6.21 -5.17 33.53
CA LEU A 186 -7.50 -5.65 34.03
C LEU A 186 -7.36 -6.67 35.15
N CYS A 187 -6.47 -7.65 35.02
CA CYS A 187 -6.20 -8.62 36.08
C CYS A 187 -5.68 -7.94 37.39
N MET A 188 -4.83 -6.92 37.22
CA MET A 188 -4.36 -6.14 38.38
C MET A 188 -5.47 -5.35 39.07
N VAL A 189 -6.42 -4.81 38.34
CA VAL A 189 -7.62 -4.15 38.86
C VAL A 189 -8.47 -5.18 39.64
N LEU A 190 -8.68 -6.38 39.11
CA LEU A 190 -9.39 -7.46 39.80
C LEU A 190 -8.67 -7.91 41.05
N ALA A 191 -7.34 -8.00 41.02
CA ALA A 191 -6.53 -8.28 42.22
C ALA A 191 -6.69 -7.20 43.30
N ALA A 192 -6.66 -5.93 42.91
CA ALA A 192 -6.89 -4.81 43.80
C ALA A 192 -8.31 -4.84 44.43
N ALA A 193 -9.33 -5.16 43.63
CA ALA A 193 -10.71 -5.33 44.12
C ALA A 193 -10.80 -6.46 45.14
N ALA A 194 -10.18 -7.62 44.89
CA ALA A 194 -10.15 -8.74 45.82
C ALA A 194 -9.43 -8.36 47.16
N LEU A 195 -8.32 -7.64 47.07
CA LEU A 195 -7.59 -7.15 48.27
C LEU A 195 -8.41 -6.12 49.05
N THR A 196 -9.17 -5.25 48.38
CA THR A 196 -10.08 -4.30 49.01
C THR A 196 -11.19 -5.03 49.79
N VAL A 197 -11.81 -6.04 49.16
CA VAL A 197 -12.81 -6.89 49.84
C VAL A 197 -12.21 -7.59 51.06
N ALA A 198 -10.96 -8.08 50.94
CA ALA A 198 -10.26 -8.69 52.07
C ALA A 198 -10.06 -7.74 53.27
N GLN A 199 -9.85 -6.43 53.01
CA GLN A 199 -9.72 -5.44 54.10
C GLN A 199 -11.03 -5.20 54.83
N VAL A 200 -12.16 -5.26 54.15
CA VAL A 200 -13.50 -4.98 54.73
C VAL A 200 -14.17 -6.25 55.29
N ALA A 201 -13.69 -7.42 54.92
CA ALA A 201 -14.27 -8.69 55.37
C ALA A 201 -14.19 -8.88 56.88
N VAL A 202 -15.35 -9.10 57.52
CA VAL A 202 -15.48 -9.30 58.99
C VAL A 202 -15.08 -10.71 59.41
N ARG A 203 -15.34 -11.70 58.54
CA ARG A 203 -15.01 -13.12 58.85
C ARG A 203 -13.56 -13.44 58.49
N PRO A 204 -12.77 -14.00 59.42
CA PRO A 204 -11.34 -14.24 59.22
C PRO A 204 -11.05 -15.21 58.05
N GLY A 205 -11.89 -16.23 57.86
CA GLY A 205 -11.74 -17.16 56.73
C GLY A 205 -11.97 -16.50 55.38
N GLY A 206 -12.99 -15.65 55.25
CA GLY A 206 -13.23 -14.87 54.03
C GLY A 206 -12.10 -13.91 53.69
N ARG A 207 -11.59 -13.22 54.72
CA ARG A 207 -10.45 -12.30 54.61
C ARG A 207 -9.20 -12.98 54.04
N ALA A 208 -8.85 -14.15 54.57
CA ALA A 208 -7.69 -14.91 54.11
C ALA A 208 -7.87 -15.40 52.67
N ALA A 209 -9.07 -15.85 52.29
CA ALA A 209 -9.36 -16.33 50.95
C ALA A 209 -9.25 -15.22 49.89
N PHE A 210 -9.85 -14.05 50.11
CA PHE A 210 -9.76 -12.91 49.21
C PHE A 210 -8.35 -12.32 49.12
N ALA A 211 -7.61 -12.28 50.23
CA ALA A 211 -6.24 -11.83 50.26
C ALA A 211 -5.32 -12.77 49.44
N ALA A 212 -5.47 -14.08 49.61
CA ALA A 212 -4.74 -15.08 48.86
C ALA A 212 -5.07 -15.01 47.34
N ALA A 213 -6.34 -14.93 47.00
CA ALA A 213 -6.76 -14.79 45.61
C ALA A 213 -6.18 -13.53 44.95
N GLY A 214 -6.27 -12.38 45.58
CA GLY A 214 -5.70 -11.12 45.08
C GLY A 214 -4.19 -11.18 44.86
N MET A 215 -3.45 -11.76 45.83
CA MET A 215 -2.00 -11.93 45.68
C MET A 215 -1.62 -12.89 44.58
N VAL A 216 -2.29 -14.03 44.44
CA VAL A 216 -2.02 -15.00 43.37
C VAL A 216 -2.26 -14.37 42.00
N ILE A 217 -3.36 -13.65 41.81
CA ILE A 217 -3.66 -12.95 40.58
C ILE A 217 -2.57 -11.91 40.29
N ALA A 218 -2.18 -11.09 41.23
CA ALA A 218 -1.16 -10.05 41.04
C ALA A 218 0.21 -10.65 40.66
N VAL A 219 0.67 -11.68 41.40
CA VAL A 219 1.96 -12.32 41.11
C VAL A 219 1.93 -13.06 39.78
N ALA A 220 0.90 -13.84 39.50
CA ALA A 220 0.77 -14.57 38.23
C ALA A 220 0.73 -13.60 37.04
N THR A 221 -0.06 -12.53 37.14
CA THR A 221 -0.15 -11.51 36.08
C THR A 221 1.20 -10.84 35.84
N THR A 222 1.92 -10.44 36.91
CA THR A 222 3.24 -9.81 36.77
C THR A 222 4.23 -10.77 36.13
N ALA A 223 4.29 -12.03 36.58
CA ALA A 223 5.21 -13.03 36.04
C ALA A 223 4.95 -13.31 34.53
N VAL A 224 3.68 -13.52 34.17
CA VAL A 224 3.32 -13.74 32.75
C VAL A 224 3.64 -12.51 31.92
N THR A 225 3.33 -11.31 32.37
CA THR A 225 3.57 -10.09 31.63
C THR A 225 5.06 -9.85 31.42
N VAL A 226 5.90 -10.04 32.44
CA VAL A 226 7.36 -9.92 32.30
C VAL A 226 7.89 -10.95 31.30
N ALA A 227 7.43 -12.19 31.34
CA ALA A 227 7.89 -13.25 30.43
C ALA A 227 7.43 -13.06 28.95
N THR A 228 6.33 -12.35 28.71
CA THR A 228 5.75 -12.23 27.34
C THR A 228 5.99 -10.88 26.69
N VAL A 229 6.27 -9.84 27.46
CA VAL A 229 6.39 -8.46 26.94
C VAL A 229 7.82 -7.96 26.96
N PHE A 230 8.64 -8.49 27.87
CA PHE A 230 10.07 -8.17 28.00
C PHE A 230 10.94 -9.36 27.62
#